data_761cf7227c4c62d7c110f503ea944d3c
#
_entry.id   761cf7227c4c62d7c110f503ea944d3c
#
_cell.length_a   1.000
_cell.length_b   1.000
_cell.length_c   1.000
_cell.angle_alpha   90.00
_cell.angle_beta   90.00
_cell.angle_gamma   90.00
#
_symmetry.space_group_name_H-M   'P 1'
#
loop_
_entity.id
_entity.type
_entity.pdbx_description
1 polymer ?
#
loop_
_entity_poly.entity_id
_entity_poly.type
_entity_poly.pdbx_seq_one_letter_code
_entity_poly.pdbx_strand_id
1 'polypeptide(L)'
;MNVRTHSKEVIEARKVILDLILSNHQRDCLTCTRNGNCELQNLAVKFNVTGVEYEGEKNKHKIDDLSPSIVRDFNKCILCRRCVSVCKKVQKIGAIDCINRGFESCISTIGDHSLNDVNCTFCGQCIEACPVGALKEKDSTQEAWEKLKDPETYVIVQTAPAVRVALGEEFGMPIGTNVTGKMVSALRRLGFDKVFDTNTGADFTIMEEGTEFIQRLDENKNLPMITSCSPGWVRYVEANYPENIKYLSSCKSPHEMFGALLKTYYAEKNNIPAEKIYVVSVMPCIAKKYERQRTELKNNGMYDVDCVLTTRELARMIKQANIEFEQLEEKEFDSPMGEATGAAAIFGVTGGVMEAALRSVSEILTGEELEKIEFKEIRGEQGIKRASLKLGERDIKVVVAHGLGNAQTIMEEIKSGKADYQFVEIMACPGGCIMGGGQPIKNSKIRGTIDVRRKRAEAMYSIDEKSKIRKSHENPILKQIYSEYIGVPGGHKAHELLHTTYSRKEKYNI
;
A
#
# COMPACT_ATOMS: atom_id res chain seq x y z
N MET A 1 3.77 -17.85 -41.25
CA MET A 1 3.09 -16.55 -41.49
C MET A 1 4.12 -15.44 -41.29
N ASN A 2 4.36 -14.62 -42.33
CA ASN A 2 5.26 -13.46 -42.18
C ASN A 2 4.45 -12.22 -41.85
N VAL A 3 4.72 -11.61 -40.68
CA VAL A 3 4.02 -10.40 -40.22
C VAL A 3 4.97 -9.20 -40.30
N ARG A 4 4.54 -8.15 -41.01
CA ARG A 4 5.26 -6.88 -41.09
C ARG A 4 4.66 -5.91 -40.06
N THR A 5 5.47 -5.44 -39.11
CA THR A 5 5.02 -4.56 -38.02
C THR A 5 5.43 -3.09 -38.19
N HIS A 6 6.25 -2.78 -39.21
CA HIS A 6 6.86 -1.46 -39.42
C HIS A 6 6.83 -1.03 -40.90
N SER A 7 5.87 -1.52 -41.70
CA SER A 7 5.70 -1.01 -43.07
C SER A 7 5.10 0.42 -43.02
N LYS A 8 5.18 1.13 -44.14
CA LYS A 8 4.63 2.48 -44.30
C LYS A 8 3.13 2.49 -43.98
N GLU A 9 2.38 1.53 -44.50
CA GLU A 9 0.93 1.40 -44.30
C GLU A 9 0.58 1.17 -42.83
N VAL A 10 1.38 0.36 -42.12
CA VAL A 10 1.19 0.11 -40.65
C VAL A 10 1.47 1.37 -39.86
N ILE A 11 2.49 2.15 -40.24
CA ILE A 11 2.81 3.41 -39.58
C ILE A 11 1.70 4.44 -39.80
N GLU A 12 1.20 4.57 -41.03
CA GLU A 12 0.11 5.49 -41.36
C GLU A 12 -1.19 5.10 -40.65
N ALA A 13 -1.57 3.83 -40.65
CA ALA A 13 -2.72 3.35 -39.89
C ALA A 13 -2.64 3.63 -38.39
N ARG A 14 -1.45 3.47 -37.79
CA ARG A 14 -1.22 3.81 -36.36
C ARG A 14 -1.35 5.30 -36.09
N LYS A 15 -0.89 6.17 -36.99
CA LYS A 15 -1.08 7.64 -36.88
C LYS A 15 -2.56 7.99 -36.89
N VAL A 16 -3.34 7.47 -37.83
CA VAL A 16 -4.79 7.71 -37.89
C VAL A 16 -5.49 7.24 -36.63
N ILE A 17 -5.16 6.05 -36.09
CA ILE A 17 -5.74 5.54 -34.82
C ILE A 17 -5.38 6.44 -33.66
N LEU A 18 -4.12 6.90 -33.57
CA LEU A 18 -3.70 7.81 -32.50
C LEU A 18 -4.41 9.15 -32.60
N ASP A 19 -4.59 9.68 -33.78
CA ASP A 19 -5.29 10.94 -34.02
C ASP A 19 -6.77 10.82 -33.60
N LEU A 20 -7.45 9.75 -33.98
CA LEU A 20 -8.81 9.45 -33.53
C LEU A 20 -8.93 9.32 -32.01
N ILE A 21 -7.95 8.72 -31.34
CA ILE A 21 -7.92 8.67 -29.86
C ILE A 21 -7.74 10.08 -29.27
N LEU A 22 -6.82 10.88 -29.84
CA LEU A 22 -6.53 12.23 -29.40
C LEU A 22 -7.68 13.20 -29.67
N SER A 23 -8.51 12.96 -30.69
CA SER A 23 -9.66 13.82 -31.03
C SER A 23 -10.70 13.86 -29.92
N ASN A 24 -10.90 12.74 -29.19
CA ASN A 24 -11.83 12.66 -28.05
C ASN A 24 -11.15 12.82 -26.69
N HIS A 25 -9.82 12.77 -26.61
CA HIS A 25 -9.08 12.88 -25.36
C HIS A 25 -8.93 14.35 -24.91
N GLN A 26 -9.12 14.61 -23.59
CA GLN A 26 -8.83 15.94 -23.02
C GLN A 26 -7.32 16.16 -22.99
N ARG A 27 -6.83 17.14 -23.78
CA ARG A 27 -5.40 17.39 -24.04
C ARG A 27 -4.80 18.46 -23.13
N ASP A 28 -5.12 18.44 -21.83
CA ASP A 28 -4.58 19.32 -20.79
C ASP A 28 -3.26 18.79 -20.19
N CYS A 29 -2.34 18.34 -21.06
CA CYS A 29 -1.13 17.61 -20.65
C CYS A 29 -0.28 18.35 -19.59
N LEU A 30 -0.18 19.66 -19.68
CA LEU A 30 0.65 20.47 -18.75
C LEU A 30 0.16 20.41 -17.30
N THR A 31 -1.15 20.22 -17.09
CA THR A 31 -1.78 20.11 -15.76
C THR A 31 -2.13 18.66 -15.38
N CYS A 32 -1.86 17.73 -16.27
CA CYS A 32 -2.15 16.31 -16.05
C CYS A 32 -1.11 15.66 -15.15
N THR A 33 -1.55 14.90 -14.15
CA THR A 33 -0.66 14.16 -13.22
C THR A 33 0.21 13.11 -13.92
N ARG A 34 -0.12 12.76 -15.18
CA ARG A 34 0.64 11.81 -16.02
C ARG A 34 1.57 12.50 -17.02
N ASN A 35 1.71 13.81 -16.95
CA ASN A 35 2.65 14.54 -17.83
C ASN A 35 4.07 13.96 -17.70
N GLY A 36 4.74 13.73 -18.83
CA GLY A 36 6.06 13.07 -18.88
C GLY A 36 6.07 11.56 -18.61
N ASN A 37 4.96 10.98 -18.10
CA ASN A 37 4.82 9.53 -17.84
C ASN A 37 3.48 8.99 -18.36
N CYS A 38 3.07 9.42 -19.55
CA CYS A 38 1.82 9.02 -20.20
C CYS A 38 2.13 8.20 -21.46
N GLU A 39 1.57 6.97 -21.56
CA GLU A 39 1.80 6.12 -22.73
C GLU A 39 1.22 6.73 -24.01
N LEU A 40 0.08 7.42 -23.94
CA LEU A 40 -0.51 8.11 -25.08
C LEU A 40 0.38 9.26 -25.59
N GLN A 41 0.88 10.09 -24.67
CA GLN A 41 1.82 11.18 -24.99
C GLN A 41 3.10 10.63 -25.67
N ASN A 42 3.66 9.56 -25.10
CA ASN A 42 4.85 8.91 -25.64
C ASN A 42 4.61 8.33 -27.05
N LEU A 43 3.41 7.77 -27.30
CA LEU A 43 3.05 7.26 -28.62
C LEU A 43 2.84 8.40 -29.64
N ALA A 44 2.19 9.50 -29.24
CA ALA A 44 2.02 10.67 -30.09
C ALA A 44 3.39 11.23 -30.54
N VAL A 45 4.34 11.38 -29.62
CA VAL A 45 5.72 11.79 -29.94
C VAL A 45 6.40 10.77 -30.85
N LYS A 46 6.32 9.47 -30.53
CA LYS A 46 6.97 8.40 -31.31
C LYS A 46 6.51 8.34 -32.76
N PHE A 47 5.22 8.58 -33.02
CA PHE A 47 4.64 8.54 -34.37
C PHE A 47 4.56 9.93 -35.01
N ASN A 48 5.15 10.97 -34.37
CA ASN A 48 5.15 12.34 -34.87
C ASN A 48 3.74 12.85 -35.19
N VAL A 49 2.79 12.65 -34.25
CA VAL A 49 1.45 13.23 -34.33
C VAL A 49 1.52 14.62 -33.69
N THR A 50 1.53 15.66 -34.51
CA THR A 50 1.76 17.05 -34.07
C THR A 50 0.46 17.86 -33.95
N GLY A 51 -0.63 17.34 -34.45
CA GLY A 51 -1.97 17.96 -34.39
C GLY A 51 -3.06 16.91 -34.34
N VAL A 52 -4.29 17.34 -34.30
CA VAL A 52 -5.48 16.50 -34.42
C VAL A 52 -6.25 16.95 -35.64
N GLU A 53 -6.32 16.09 -36.63
CA GLU A 53 -7.00 16.37 -37.90
C GLU A 53 -8.51 16.16 -37.83
N TYR A 54 -8.94 15.21 -36.95
CA TYR A 54 -10.34 14.88 -36.79
C TYR A 54 -10.96 15.73 -35.67
N GLU A 55 -11.88 16.62 -36.04
CA GLU A 55 -12.68 17.40 -35.13
C GLU A 55 -14.13 16.90 -35.10
N GLY A 56 -14.78 17.02 -33.94
CA GLY A 56 -16.16 16.59 -33.78
C GLY A 56 -16.61 16.70 -32.33
N GLU A 57 -17.74 16.07 -32.05
CA GLU A 57 -18.28 15.97 -30.70
C GLU A 57 -17.34 15.19 -29.79
N LYS A 58 -17.22 15.65 -28.53
CA LYS A 58 -16.40 15.02 -27.48
C LYS A 58 -17.28 14.52 -26.36
N ASN A 59 -16.98 13.34 -25.87
CA ASN A 59 -17.60 12.84 -24.67
C ASN A 59 -17.24 13.75 -23.48
N LYS A 60 -18.24 14.08 -22.66
CA LYS A 60 -18.08 14.82 -21.42
C LYS A 60 -18.57 13.98 -20.27
N HIS A 61 -17.71 13.75 -19.31
CA HIS A 61 -18.00 12.96 -18.12
C HIS A 61 -17.79 13.81 -16.86
N LYS A 62 -18.62 13.56 -15.85
CA LYS A 62 -18.41 14.13 -14.52
C LYS A 62 -17.17 13.47 -13.89
N ILE A 63 -16.34 14.26 -13.23
CA ILE A 63 -15.24 13.73 -12.44
C ILE A 63 -15.81 13.14 -11.14
N ASP A 64 -15.48 11.89 -10.85
CA ASP A 64 -15.80 11.27 -9.57
C ASP A 64 -14.60 11.40 -8.63
N ASP A 65 -14.73 12.26 -7.64
CA ASP A 65 -13.74 12.55 -6.60
C ASP A 65 -14.27 12.30 -5.17
N LEU A 66 -15.43 11.64 -5.04
CA LEU A 66 -16.07 11.36 -3.75
C LEU A 66 -15.33 10.27 -2.96
N SER A 67 -14.61 9.38 -3.65
CA SER A 67 -13.83 8.35 -2.98
C SER A 67 -12.69 8.98 -2.15
N PRO A 68 -12.40 8.45 -0.95
CA PRO A 68 -11.30 8.94 -0.12
C PRO A 68 -9.90 8.68 -0.73
N SER A 69 -9.82 7.78 -1.70
CA SER A 69 -8.55 7.24 -2.19
C SER A 69 -8.30 7.43 -3.68
N ILE A 70 -9.33 7.39 -4.52
CA ILE A 70 -9.21 7.32 -5.99
C ILE A 70 -10.09 8.37 -6.64
N VAL A 71 -9.53 9.12 -7.58
CA VAL A 71 -10.25 10.05 -8.46
C VAL A 71 -10.37 9.44 -9.85
N ARG A 72 -11.57 9.52 -10.46
CA ARG A 72 -11.85 9.09 -11.83
C ARG A 72 -12.15 10.30 -12.71
N ASP A 73 -11.38 10.50 -13.78
CA ASP A 73 -11.61 11.52 -14.80
C ASP A 73 -11.67 10.85 -16.18
N PHE A 74 -12.90 10.50 -16.60
CA PHE A 74 -13.08 9.78 -17.87
C PHE A 74 -12.96 10.66 -19.10
N ASN A 75 -12.88 11.97 -18.98
CA ASN A 75 -12.52 12.85 -20.09
C ASN A 75 -11.09 12.54 -20.63
N LYS A 76 -10.28 11.85 -19.83
CA LYS A 76 -8.95 11.37 -20.16
C LYS A 76 -8.89 9.88 -20.49
N CYS A 77 -10.02 9.18 -20.51
CA CYS A 77 -10.06 7.75 -20.78
C CYS A 77 -9.91 7.44 -22.27
N ILE A 78 -9.09 6.46 -22.61
CA ILE A 78 -8.89 5.96 -23.99
C ILE A 78 -9.53 4.59 -24.21
N LEU A 79 -10.43 4.17 -23.35
CA LEU A 79 -11.19 2.92 -23.42
C LEU A 79 -10.35 1.63 -23.59
N CYS A 80 -9.10 1.63 -23.14
CA CYS A 80 -8.19 0.49 -23.27
C CYS A 80 -8.54 -0.71 -22.38
N ARG A 81 -9.46 -0.56 -21.41
CA ARG A 81 -9.97 -1.59 -20.48
C ARG A 81 -8.93 -2.28 -19.60
N ARG A 82 -7.69 -1.79 -19.50
CA ARG A 82 -6.66 -2.37 -18.61
C ARG A 82 -7.10 -2.35 -17.14
N CYS A 83 -7.70 -1.25 -16.68
CA CYS A 83 -8.25 -1.13 -15.33
C CYS A 83 -9.38 -2.12 -15.06
N VAL A 84 -10.28 -2.35 -16.02
CA VAL A 84 -11.33 -3.37 -15.93
C VAL A 84 -10.73 -4.76 -15.81
N SER A 85 -9.73 -5.07 -16.66
CA SER A 85 -9.08 -6.38 -16.63
C SER A 85 -8.41 -6.67 -15.29
N VAL A 86 -7.67 -5.72 -14.72
CA VAL A 86 -7.02 -5.92 -13.42
C VAL A 86 -8.05 -6.03 -12.30
N CYS A 87 -9.11 -5.21 -12.30
CA CYS A 87 -10.15 -5.23 -11.28
C CYS A 87 -10.94 -6.55 -11.31
N LYS A 88 -11.33 -7.03 -12.51
CA LYS A 88 -12.12 -8.26 -12.66
C LYS A 88 -11.30 -9.54 -12.58
N LYS A 89 -10.12 -9.60 -13.25
CA LYS A 89 -9.40 -10.85 -13.42
C LYS A 89 -8.36 -11.10 -12.34
N VAL A 90 -7.66 -10.06 -11.90
CA VAL A 90 -6.59 -10.16 -10.89
C VAL A 90 -7.15 -9.97 -9.48
N GLN A 91 -7.91 -8.90 -9.27
CA GLN A 91 -8.45 -8.57 -7.96
C GLN A 91 -9.81 -9.21 -7.66
N LYS A 92 -10.52 -9.73 -8.67
CA LYS A 92 -11.84 -10.34 -8.51
C LYS A 92 -12.89 -9.45 -7.82
N ILE A 93 -12.72 -8.14 -7.90
CA ILE A 93 -13.65 -7.15 -7.33
C ILE A 93 -14.75 -6.79 -8.33
N GLY A 94 -14.37 -6.42 -9.56
CA GLY A 94 -15.33 -6.05 -10.60
C GLY A 94 -16.06 -4.73 -10.33
N ALA A 95 -15.50 -3.80 -9.54
CA ALA A 95 -16.12 -2.52 -9.22
C ALA A 95 -16.32 -1.62 -10.44
N ILE A 96 -15.52 -1.78 -11.48
CA ILE A 96 -15.58 -1.00 -12.72
C ILE A 96 -15.68 -1.91 -13.95
N ASP A 97 -16.45 -1.48 -14.93
CA ASP A 97 -16.60 -2.14 -16.22
C ASP A 97 -16.87 -1.14 -17.33
N CYS A 98 -16.98 -1.62 -18.58
CA CYS A 98 -17.48 -0.83 -19.67
C CYS A 98 -19.01 -0.75 -19.57
N ILE A 99 -19.54 0.44 -19.46
CA ILE A 99 -20.98 0.73 -19.52
C ILE A 99 -21.34 1.46 -20.81
N ASN A 100 -22.60 1.48 -21.15
CA ASN A 100 -23.13 2.05 -22.39
C ASN A 100 -22.55 1.39 -23.64
N ARG A 101 -22.81 1.94 -24.82
CA ARG A 101 -22.34 1.42 -26.11
C ARG A 101 -22.18 2.54 -27.13
N GLY A 102 -21.48 2.23 -28.21
CA GLY A 102 -21.18 3.20 -29.26
C GLY A 102 -20.36 4.37 -28.74
N PHE A 103 -20.70 5.58 -29.13
CA PHE A 103 -20.01 6.80 -28.74
C PHE A 103 -20.11 7.07 -27.21
N GLU A 104 -21.23 6.69 -26.60
CA GLU A 104 -21.47 6.86 -25.15
C GLU A 104 -20.72 5.85 -24.28
N SER A 105 -19.93 4.93 -24.86
CA SER A 105 -19.18 3.93 -24.09
C SER A 105 -18.23 4.62 -23.12
N CYS A 106 -18.25 4.21 -21.84
CA CYS A 106 -17.29 4.67 -20.85
C CYS A 106 -16.93 3.54 -19.87
N ILE A 107 -15.81 3.70 -19.17
CA ILE A 107 -15.44 2.80 -18.08
C ILE A 107 -15.98 3.38 -16.78
N SER A 108 -16.95 2.71 -16.17
CA SER A 108 -17.54 3.20 -14.94
C SER A 108 -18.00 2.06 -14.02
N THR A 109 -18.66 2.42 -12.95
CA THR A 109 -19.30 1.54 -11.98
C THR A 109 -20.72 1.22 -12.44
N ILE A 110 -21.39 0.31 -11.76
CA ILE A 110 -22.83 0.08 -11.96
C ILE A 110 -23.59 1.40 -11.77
N GLY A 111 -24.49 1.73 -12.69
CA GLY A 111 -25.31 2.95 -12.64
C GLY A 111 -24.52 4.26 -12.63
N ASP A 112 -23.24 4.25 -12.98
CA ASP A 112 -22.31 5.41 -12.92
C ASP A 112 -22.19 6.05 -11.51
N HIS A 113 -22.38 5.24 -10.46
CA HIS A 113 -22.20 5.67 -9.07
C HIS A 113 -20.73 5.93 -8.73
N SER A 114 -20.46 6.59 -7.60
CA SER A 114 -19.12 6.81 -7.12
C SER A 114 -18.43 5.49 -6.74
N LEU A 115 -17.09 5.45 -6.83
CA LEU A 115 -16.30 4.36 -6.25
C LEU A 115 -16.51 4.18 -4.75
N ASN A 116 -16.99 5.22 -4.06
CA ASN A 116 -17.31 5.16 -2.64
C ASN A 116 -18.55 4.30 -2.35
N ASP A 117 -19.47 4.22 -3.30
CA ASP A 117 -20.81 3.64 -3.13
C ASP A 117 -20.91 2.21 -3.67
N VAL A 118 -19.83 1.69 -4.25
CA VAL A 118 -19.76 0.35 -4.83
C VAL A 118 -18.72 -0.54 -4.14
N ASN A 119 -18.70 -1.82 -4.47
CA ASN A 119 -17.77 -2.81 -3.92
C ASN A 119 -16.30 -2.54 -4.35
N CYS A 120 -15.79 -1.33 -4.10
CA CYS A 120 -14.41 -0.96 -4.36
C CYS A 120 -13.59 -1.11 -3.07
N THR A 121 -12.44 -1.76 -3.14
CA THR A 121 -11.51 -1.96 -2.00
C THR A 121 -10.42 -0.89 -1.93
N PHE A 122 -10.46 0.10 -2.80
CA PHE A 122 -9.47 1.18 -2.90
C PHE A 122 -8.03 0.72 -3.09
N CYS A 123 -7.81 -0.49 -3.59
CA CYS A 123 -6.47 -1.07 -3.73
C CYS A 123 -5.54 -0.33 -4.72
N GLY A 124 -6.10 0.52 -5.62
CA GLY A 124 -5.34 1.35 -6.56
C GLY A 124 -4.69 0.60 -7.73
N GLN A 125 -4.91 -0.71 -7.89
CA GLN A 125 -4.33 -1.46 -9.00
C GLN A 125 -4.85 -1.01 -10.37
N CYS A 126 -6.03 -0.41 -10.41
CA CYS A 126 -6.58 0.24 -11.61
C CYS A 126 -5.79 1.49 -12.02
N ILE A 127 -5.23 2.26 -11.07
CA ILE A 127 -4.35 3.41 -11.34
C ILE A 127 -3.03 2.92 -11.93
N GLU A 128 -2.43 1.90 -11.33
CA GLU A 128 -1.19 1.27 -11.80
C GLU A 128 -1.34 0.74 -13.25
N ALA A 129 -2.51 0.20 -13.59
CA ALA A 129 -2.81 -0.32 -14.92
C ALA A 129 -3.17 0.77 -15.95
N CYS A 130 -3.57 1.96 -15.50
CA CYS A 130 -4.02 3.03 -16.40
C CYS A 130 -2.85 3.65 -17.17
N PRO A 131 -2.86 3.65 -18.53
CA PRO A 131 -1.76 4.22 -19.33
C PRO A 131 -1.80 5.75 -19.43
N VAL A 132 -2.90 6.36 -18.97
CA VAL A 132 -3.17 7.81 -19.07
C VAL A 132 -3.62 8.37 -17.71
N GLY A 133 -4.01 9.64 -17.64
CA GLY A 133 -4.43 10.32 -16.42
C GLY A 133 -5.90 10.13 -16.01
N ALA A 134 -6.60 9.12 -16.53
CA ALA A 134 -8.03 8.90 -16.24
C ALA A 134 -8.30 8.39 -14.81
N LEU A 135 -7.33 7.74 -14.20
CA LEU A 135 -7.39 7.28 -12.82
C LEU A 135 -6.15 7.78 -12.07
N LYS A 136 -6.37 8.40 -10.93
CA LYS A 136 -5.30 8.92 -10.07
C LYS A 136 -5.67 8.77 -8.59
N GLU A 137 -4.68 8.84 -7.72
CA GLU A 137 -4.91 8.96 -6.29
C GLU A 137 -5.60 10.29 -5.93
N LYS A 138 -6.40 10.29 -4.86
CA LYS A 138 -6.89 11.51 -4.21
C LYS A 138 -5.69 12.26 -3.67
N ASP A 139 -5.51 13.51 -4.06
CA ASP A 139 -4.34 14.32 -3.68
C ASP A 139 -4.47 14.80 -2.23
N SER A 140 -3.45 14.51 -1.41
CA SER A 140 -3.33 14.97 -0.02
C SER A 140 -2.12 15.91 0.17
N THR A 141 -1.44 16.31 -0.90
CA THR A 141 -0.24 17.17 -0.77
C THR A 141 -0.56 18.56 -0.26
N GLN A 142 -1.71 19.11 -0.66
CA GLN A 142 -2.14 20.41 -0.16
C GLN A 142 -2.43 20.40 1.34
N GLU A 143 -3.14 19.37 1.83
CA GLU A 143 -3.42 19.14 3.26
C GLU A 143 -2.10 19.10 4.06
N ALA A 144 -1.11 18.35 3.57
CA ALA A 144 0.21 18.28 4.20
C ALA A 144 0.96 19.64 4.18
N TRP A 145 0.94 20.36 3.04
CA TRP A 145 1.57 21.68 2.95
C TRP A 145 0.93 22.74 3.87
N GLU A 146 -0.38 22.71 4.05
CA GLU A 146 -1.10 23.60 4.95
C GLU A 146 -0.64 23.37 6.39
N LYS A 147 -0.50 22.11 6.80
CA LYS A 147 -0.05 21.77 8.16
C LYS A 147 1.45 22.07 8.41
N LEU A 148 2.30 21.84 7.42
CA LEU A 148 3.71 22.21 7.51
C LEU A 148 3.96 23.73 7.61
N LYS A 149 3.00 24.56 7.21
CA LYS A 149 3.06 26.02 7.33
C LYS A 149 2.46 26.56 8.62
N ASP A 150 1.70 25.75 9.33
CA ASP A 150 1.02 26.13 10.56
C ASP A 150 2.00 26.04 11.75
N PRO A 151 2.45 27.17 12.33
CA PRO A 151 3.44 27.18 13.41
C PRO A 151 2.91 26.60 14.73
N GLU A 152 1.59 26.44 14.88
CA GLU A 152 0.96 25.86 16.06
C GLU A 152 0.83 24.33 15.98
N THR A 153 1.10 23.74 14.81
CA THR A 153 1.01 22.30 14.57
C THR A 153 2.41 21.67 14.61
N TYR A 154 2.55 20.60 15.37
CA TYR A 154 3.77 19.78 15.39
C TYR A 154 3.62 18.61 14.44
N VAL A 155 4.27 18.69 13.29
CA VAL A 155 4.06 17.75 12.18
C VAL A 155 5.09 16.64 12.20
N ILE A 156 4.63 15.44 12.52
CA ILE A 156 5.45 14.22 12.52
C ILE A 156 5.17 13.43 11.24
N VAL A 157 6.22 12.95 10.57
CA VAL A 157 6.09 12.05 9.45
C VAL A 157 6.65 10.66 9.76
N GLN A 158 5.91 9.62 9.35
CA GLN A 158 6.36 8.24 9.36
C GLN A 158 6.38 7.66 7.94
N THR A 159 7.33 6.78 7.64
CA THR A 159 7.49 6.21 6.29
C THR A 159 7.45 4.70 6.28
N ALA A 160 6.60 4.13 5.40
CA ALA A 160 6.49 2.67 5.24
C ALA A 160 7.77 2.06 4.62
N PRO A 161 8.07 0.80 4.95
CA PRO A 161 9.30 0.14 4.48
C PRO A 161 9.44 0.13 2.95
N ALA A 162 8.38 -0.09 2.20
CA ALA A 162 8.44 -0.18 0.73
C ALA A 162 8.64 1.16 0.01
N VAL A 163 8.50 2.30 0.69
CA VAL A 163 8.72 3.64 0.09
C VAL A 163 10.20 3.83 -0.26
N ARG A 164 11.11 3.45 0.63
CA ARG A 164 12.56 3.64 0.51
C ARG A 164 13.21 2.91 -0.66
N VAL A 165 12.58 1.86 -1.19
CA VAL A 165 13.10 1.10 -2.34
C VAL A 165 12.44 1.47 -3.67
N ALA A 166 11.54 2.45 -3.67
CA ALA A 166 10.82 2.87 -4.86
C ALA A 166 10.89 4.39 -5.10
N LEU A 167 11.03 5.22 -4.05
CA LEU A 167 11.01 6.69 -4.18
C LEU A 167 12.07 7.22 -5.16
N GLY A 168 13.28 6.65 -5.15
CA GLY A 168 14.37 7.05 -6.05
C GLY A 168 14.02 6.94 -7.54
N GLU A 169 13.08 6.05 -7.88
CA GLU A 169 12.63 5.87 -9.26
C GLU A 169 11.91 7.09 -9.84
N GLU A 170 11.34 7.96 -9.01
CA GLU A 170 10.72 9.24 -9.40
C GLU A 170 11.77 10.33 -9.72
N PHE A 171 13.03 10.07 -9.39
CA PHE A 171 14.19 10.93 -9.62
C PHE A 171 15.19 10.30 -10.59
N GLY A 172 14.79 9.28 -11.37
CA GLY A 172 15.63 8.65 -12.38
C GLY A 172 16.59 7.58 -11.88
N MET A 173 16.61 7.30 -10.57
CA MET A 173 17.48 6.28 -9.99
C MET A 173 17.04 4.85 -10.42
N PRO A 174 17.95 3.86 -10.43
CA PRO A 174 17.62 2.48 -10.77
C PRO A 174 16.52 1.90 -9.88
N ILE A 175 15.69 1.00 -10.47
CA ILE A 175 14.60 0.33 -9.76
C ILE A 175 15.17 -0.50 -8.60
N GLY A 176 14.59 -0.33 -7.40
CA GLY A 176 15.01 -1.02 -6.19
C GLY A 176 16.21 -0.38 -5.49
N THR A 177 16.62 0.85 -5.87
CA THR A 177 17.64 1.58 -5.11
C THR A 177 17.12 1.91 -3.72
N ASN A 178 17.85 1.52 -2.67
CA ASN A 178 17.56 1.93 -1.30
C ASN A 178 17.97 3.41 -1.11
N VAL A 179 16.99 4.27 -0.86
CA VAL A 179 17.19 5.72 -0.65
C VAL A 179 16.78 6.17 0.76
N THR A 180 16.87 5.30 1.75
CA THR A 180 16.41 5.58 3.13
C THR A 180 16.95 6.91 3.65
N GLY A 181 18.27 7.09 3.67
CA GLY A 181 18.87 8.30 4.24
C GLY A 181 18.58 9.58 3.44
N LYS A 182 18.53 9.48 2.11
CA LYS A 182 18.13 10.60 1.24
C LYS A 182 16.66 10.98 1.43
N MET A 183 15.78 10.00 1.62
CA MET A 183 14.36 10.20 1.93
C MET A 183 14.20 10.96 3.25
N VAL A 184 14.91 10.56 4.30
CA VAL A 184 14.92 11.25 5.59
C VAL A 184 15.40 12.70 5.45
N SER A 185 16.48 12.91 4.72
CA SER A 185 16.99 14.27 4.43
C SER A 185 15.97 15.12 3.69
N ALA A 186 15.28 14.56 2.69
CA ALA A 186 14.25 15.27 1.94
C ALA A 186 13.07 15.67 2.84
N LEU A 187 12.59 14.76 3.69
CA LEU A 187 11.50 15.02 4.62
C LEU A 187 11.83 16.14 5.61
N ARG A 188 13.05 16.17 6.16
CA ARG A 188 13.49 17.28 7.02
C ARG A 188 13.55 18.60 6.25
N ARG A 189 14.01 18.60 4.99
CA ARG A 189 14.01 19.82 4.16
C ARG A 189 12.61 20.29 3.77
N LEU A 190 11.61 19.40 3.72
CA LEU A 190 10.22 19.77 3.53
C LEU A 190 9.60 20.46 4.75
N GLY A 191 10.26 20.39 5.92
CA GLY A 191 9.84 21.08 7.14
C GLY A 191 9.11 20.21 8.16
N PHE A 192 9.17 18.88 8.06
CA PHE A 192 8.65 18.01 9.11
C PHE A 192 9.48 18.12 10.39
N ASP A 193 8.81 18.27 11.54
CA ASP A 193 9.47 18.43 12.84
C ASP A 193 10.17 17.15 13.29
N LYS A 194 9.58 15.98 12.97
CA LYS A 194 10.16 14.65 13.23
C LYS A 194 9.92 13.71 12.08
N VAL A 195 10.92 12.86 11.82
CA VAL A 195 10.91 11.87 10.76
C VAL A 195 11.19 10.50 11.35
N PHE A 196 10.18 9.64 11.41
CA PHE A 196 10.25 8.31 11.99
C PHE A 196 10.05 7.19 10.97
N ASP A 197 10.41 5.97 11.36
CA ASP A 197 10.23 4.76 10.57
C ASP A 197 8.97 4.00 11.03
N THR A 198 8.02 3.79 10.11
CA THR A 198 6.84 2.93 10.36
C THR A 198 7.25 1.49 10.71
N ASN A 199 8.49 1.10 10.42
CA ASN A 199 9.02 -0.21 10.80
C ASN A 199 8.94 -0.44 12.32
N THR A 200 9.09 0.60 13.15
CA THR A 200 8.86 0.49 14.59
C THR A 200 7.42 0.05 14.89
N GLY A 201 6.44 0.62 14.19
CA GLY A 201 5.04 0.18 14.28
C GLY A 201 4.84 -1.27 13.82
N ALA A 202 5.60 -1.73 12.81
CA ALA A 202 5.57 -3.12 12.38
C ALA A 202 6.14 -4.08 13.43
N ASP A 203 7.17 -3.69 14.17
CA ASP A 203 7.69 -4.48 15.29
C ASP A 203 6.62 -4.62 16.40
N PHE A 204 5.86 -3.56 16.71
CA PHE A 204 4.70 -3.65 17.62
C PHE A 204 3.62 -4.60 17.09
N THR A 205 3.34 -4.52 15.78
CA THR A 205 2.36 -5.42 15.14
C THR A 205 2.76 -6.89 15.31
N ILE A 206 4.03 -7.22 15.15
CA ILE A 206 4.51 -8.61 15.36
C ILE A 206 4.32 -9.06 16.79
N MET A 207 4.56 -8.20 17.76
CA MET A 207 4.37 -8.58 19.17
C MET A 207 2.90 -8.80 19.52
N GLU A 208 2.02 -7.90 19.10
CA GLU A 208 0.59 -8.02 19.37
C GLU A 208 -0.06 -9.16 18.57
N GLU A 209 0.21 -9.21 17.25
CA GLU A 209 -0.35 -10.24 16.37
C GLU A 209 0.21 -11.64 16.68
N GLY A 210 1.50 -11.72 17.04
CA GLY A 210 2.13 -12.95 17.49
C GLY A 210 1.54 -13.45 18.82
N THR A 211 1.30 -12.54 19.77
CA THR A 211 0.67 -12.87 21.06
C THR A 211 -0.78 -13.33 20.85
N GLU A 212 -1.55 -12.62 20.03
CA GLU A 212 -2.91 -13.02 19.66
C GLU A 212 -2.94 -14.39 18.98
N PHE A 213 -1.97 -14.67 18.10
CA PHE A 213 -1.87 -15.96 17.42
C PHE A 213 -1.59 -17.11 18.38
N ILE A 214 -0.65 -16.93 19.32
CA ILE A 214 -0.34 -17.92 20.35
C ILE A 214 -1.60 -18.19 21.22
N GLN A 215 -2.29 -17.15 21.67
CA GLN A 215 -3.52 -17.30 22.43
C GLN A 215 -4.60 -18.08 21.65
N ARG A 216 -4.82 -17.76 20.38
CA ARG A 216 -5.79 -18.48 19.52
C ARG A 216 -5.42 -19.96 19.32
N LEU A 217 -4.10 -20.26 19.24
CA LEU A 217 -3.61 -21.65 19.18
C LEU A 217 -3.88 -22.41 20.46
N ASP A 218 -3.63 -21.78 21.63
CA ASP A 218 -3.83 -22.40 22.92
C ASP A 218 -5.32 -22.67 23.22
N GLU A 219 -6.17 -21.70 22.87
CA GLU A 219 -7.63 -21.83 22.99
C GLU A 219 -8.28 -22.68 21.90
N ASN A 220 -7.56 -23.00 20.84
CA ASN A 220 -8.07 -23.62 19.60
C ASN A 220 -9.33 -22.91 19.05
N LYS A 221 -9.29 -21.58 18.99
CA LYS A 221 -10.44 -20.73 18.66
C LYS A 221 -10.12 -19.68 17.61
N ASN A 222 -11.09 -19.38 16.75
CA ASN A 222 -10.96 -18.40 15.66
C ASN A 222 -9.74 -18.62 14.75
N LEU A 223 -9.45 -19.89 14.46
CA LEU A 223 -8.43 -20.29 13.48
C LEU A 223 -9.07 -20.62 12.13
N PRO A 224 -8.37 -20.37 11.01
CA PRO A 224 -7.04 -19.75 10.95
C PRO A 224 -7.09 -18.26 11.33
N MET A 225 -6.03 -17.74 11.98
CA MET A 225 -5.87 -16.31 12.12
C MET A 225 -5.38 -15.72 10.81
N ILE A 226 -5.94 -14.56 10.41
CA ILE A 226 -5.60 -13.88 9.15
C ILE A 226 -5.10 -12.47 9.47
N THR A 227 -3.96 -12.08 8.88
CA THR A 227 -3.38 -10.74 9.09
C THR A 227 -4.34 -9.63 8.64
N SER A 228 -4.30 -8.47 9.32
CA SER A 228 -5.22 -7.34 9.12
C SER A 228 -4.53 -6.04 8.65
N CYS A 229 -3.21 -6.03 8.45
CA CYS A 229 -2.46 -4.83 8.13
C CYS A 229 -2.74 -4.23 6.72
N SER A 230 -3.48 -4.93 5.85
CA SER A 230 -3.81 -4.53 4.49
C SER A 230 -5.25 -4.01 4.39
N PRO A 231 -5.53 -2.68 4.38
CA PRO A 231 -6.89 -2.15 4.46
C PRO A 231 -7.76 -2.49 3.26
N GLY A 232 -7.18 -2.68 2.07
CA GLY A 232 -7.93 -3.16 0.91
C GLY A 232 -8.41 -4.60 1.07
N TRP A 233 -7.65 -5.44 1.79
CA TRP A 233 -8.05 -6.78 2.19
C TRP A 233 -9.13 -6.74 3.27
N VAL A 234 -8.96 -5.97 4.31
CA VAL A 234 -9.95 -5.82 5.39
C VAL A 234 -11.31 -5.39 4.81
N ARG A 235 -11.34 -4.33 3.97
CA ARG A 235 -12.57 -3.89 3.31
C ARG A 235 -13.19 -4.98 2.43
N TYR A 236 -12.35 -5.80 1.78
CA TYR A 236 -12.83 -6.93 0.98
C TYR A 236 -13.56 -7.96 1.83
N VAL A 237 -13.02 -8.32 3.00
CA VAL A 237 -13.67 -9.26 3.93
C VAL A 237 -14.95 -8.67 4.49
N GLU A 238 -14.91 -7.45 4.98
CA GLU A 238 -16.07 -6.75 5.55
C GLU A 238 -17.27 -6.71 4.59
N ALA A 239 -16.99 -6.56 3.28
CA ALA A 239 -18.05 -6.48 2.28
C ALA A 239 -18.44 -7.83 1.68
N ASN A 240 -17.49 -8.78 1.50
CA ASN A 240 -17.73 -9.99 0.73
C ASN A 240 -17.84 -11.27 1.58
N TYR A 241 -17.23 -11.27 2.79
CA TYR A 241 -17.17 -12.40 3.71
C TYR A 241 -17.38 -11.95 5.17
N PRO A 242 -18.45 -11.23 5.50
CA PRO A 242 -18.64 -10.66 6.84
C PRO A 242 -18.70 -11.73 7.95
N GLU A 243 -19.10 -12.95 7.64
CA GLU A 243 -19.09 -14.10 8.55
C GLU A 243 -17.67 -14.54 8.96
N ASN A 244 -16.65 -14.14 8.20
CA ASN A 244 -15.26 -14.50 8.41
C ASN A 244 -14.44 -13.40 9.09
N ILE A 245 -15.05 -12.27 9.46
CA ILE A 245 -14.40 -11.16 10.18
C ILE A 245 -13.72 -11.65 11.47
N LYS A 246 -14.29 -12.62 12.15
CA LYS A 246 -13.75 -13.24 13.37
C LYS A 246 -12.37 -13.88 13.23
N TYR A 247 -11.96 -14.19 12.00
CA TYR A 247 -10.65 -14.74 11.70
C TYR A 247 -9.57 -13.67 11.50
N LEU A 248 -9.95 -12.42 11.25
CA LEU A 248 -8.99 -11.33 11.17
C LEU A 248 -8.29 -11.13 12.52
N SER A 249 -7.00 -10.83 12.49
CA SER A 249 -6.29 -10.29 13.65
C SER A 249 -6.95 -8.98 14.09
N SER A 250 -7.09 -8.78 15.39
CA SER A 250 -7.65 -7.54 15.95
C SER A 250 -6.66 -6.37 15.92
N CYS A 251 -5.40 -6.62 15.56
CA CYS A 251 -4.35 -5.62 15.49
C CYS A 251 -4.65 -4.51 14.48
N LYS A 252 -4.42 -3.25 14.87
CA LYS A 252 -4.33 -2.13 13.94
C LYS A 252 -3.17 -2.36 12.97
N SER A 253 -3.18 -1.72 11.83
CA SER A 253 -2.04 -1.77 10.93
C SER A 253 -0.83 -1.00 11.49
N PRO A 254 0.41 -1.32 11.09
CA PRO A 254 1.63 -0.69 11.65
C PRO A 254 1.60 0.83 11.73
N HIS A 255 1.09 1.53 10.70
CA HIS A 255 1.07 2.98 10.72
C HIS A 255 0.01 3.56 11.67
N GLU A 256 -1.10 2.87 11.88
CA GLU A 256 -2.10 3.28 12.87
C GLU A 256 -1.61 2.99 14.29
N MET A 257 -1.00 1.81 14.55
CA MET A 257 -0.36 1.54 15.85
C MET A 257 0.68 2.60 16.19
N PHE A 258 1.54 2.93 15.22
CA PHE A 258 2.59 3.92 15.43
C PHE A 258 2.01 5.32 15.63
N GLY A 259 0.96 5.69 14.87
CA GLY A 259 0.23 6.94 15.04
C GLY A 259 -0.40 7.07 16.43
N ALA A 260 -1.01 5.99 16.94
CA ALA A 260 -1.55 5.94 18.29
C ALA A 260 -0.45 6.21 19.35
N LEU A 261 0.72 5.56 19.20
CA LEU A 261 1.85 5.77 20.12
C LEU A 261 2.45 7.17 20.02
N LEU A 262 2.45 7.79 18.83
CA LEU A 262 2.91 9.17 18.66
C LEU A 262 1.99 10.17 19.37
N LYS A 263 0.68 9.95 19.34
CA LYS A 263 -0.31 10.82 19.99
C LYS A 263 -0.55 10.51 21.47
N THR A 264 0.05 9.44 21.99
CA THR A 264 -0.04 9.05 23.40
C THR A 264 1.33 9.05 24.07
N TYR A 265 2.10 7.99 23.98
CA TYR A 265 3.41 7.85 24.62
C TYR A 265 4.38 8.98 24.26
N TYR A 266 4.55 9.26 22.95
CA TYR A 266 5.49 10.29 22.50
C TYR A 266 5.03 11.70 22.93
N ALA A 267 3.74 11.99 22.84
CA ALA A 267 3.13 13.24 23.27
C ALA A 267 3.40 13.48 24.77
N GLU A 268 3.09 12.50 25.62
CA GLU A 268 3.33 12.58 27.07
C GLU A 268 4.82 12.75 27.41
N LYS A 269 5.68 11.93 26.81
CA LYS A 269 7.13 11.92 27.07
C LYS A 269 7.83 13.23 26.68
N ASN A 270 7.30 13.94 25.70
CA ASN A 270 7.85 15.21 25.20
C ASN A 270 7.06 16.43 25.68
N ASN A 271 6.05 16.27 26.53
CA ASN A 271 5.15 17.33 27.01
C ASN A 271 4.51 18.14 25.85
N ILE A 272 4.14 17.46 24.76
CA ILE A 272 3.44 18.05 23.59
C ILE A 272 1.96 17.67 23.70
N PRO A 273 1.02 18.64 23.70
CA PRO A 273 -0.41 18.32 23.66
C PRO A 273 -0.73 17.45 22.43
N ALA A 274 -1.42 16.33 22.61
CA ALA A 274 -1.70 15.36 21.55
C ALA A 274 -2.47 15.98 20.35
N GLU A 275 -3.34 16.95 20.64
CA GLU A 275 -4.12 17.71 19.64
C GLU A 275 -3.25 18.64 18.77
N LYS A 276 -2.04 18.96 19.19
CA LYS A 276 -1.06 19.71 18.38
C LYS A 276 -0.23 18.83 17.47
N ILE A 277 -0.21 17.51 17.71
CA ILE A 277 0.52 16.57 16.89
C ILE A 277 -0.30 16.18 15.65
N TYR A 278 0.26 16.44 14.49
CA TYR A 278 -0.30 16.03 13.20
C TYR A 278 0.56 14.94 12.56
N VAL A 279 0.01 13.74 12.46
CA VAL A 279 0.73 12.57 11.96
C VAL A 279 0.51 12.40 10.47
N VAL A 280 1.57 12.55 9.69
CA VAL A 280 1.61 12.27 8.25
C VAL A 280 2.24 10.91 8.01
N SER A 281 1.59 10.07 7.23
CA SER A 281 2.05 8.73 6.91
C SER A 281 2.38 8.62 5.43
N VAL A 282 3.64 8.36 5.07
CA VAL A 282 4.05 8.13 3.67
C VAL A 282 3.95 6.65 3.36
N MET A 283 3.02 6.28 2.47
CA MET A 283 2.61 4.90 2.25
C MET A 283 2.67 4.50 0.76
N PRO A 284 3.06 3.27 0.43
CA PRO A 284 2.95 2.73 -0.93
C PRO A 284 1.50 2.42 -1.33
N CYS A 285 0.56 2.57 -0.40
CA CYS A 285 -0.80 2.05 -0.46
C CYS A 285 -1.82 3.18 -0.51
N ILE A 286 -2.74 3.12 -1.48
CA ILE A 286 -3.82 4.11 -1.62
C ILE A 286 -4.97 3.83 -0.64
N ALA A 287 -5.23 2.56 -0.32
CA ALA A 287 -6.28 2.18 0.61
C ALA A 287 -6.02 2.71 2.05
N LYS A 288 -4.77 3.08 2.37
CA LYS A 288 -4.41 3.75 3.64
C LYS A 288 -5.10 5.12 3.80
N LYS A 289 -5.41 5.80 2.69
CA LYS A 289 -6.23 7.03 2.73
C LYS A 289 -7.66 6.78 3.19
N TYR A 290 -8.22 5.61 2.89
CA TYR A 290 -9.51 5.15 3.41
C TYR A 290 -9.37 4.69 4.88
N GLU A 291 -8.32 3.92 5.20
CA GLU A 291 -8.11 3.38 6.54
C GLU A 291 -8.08 4.47 7.60
N ARG A 292 -7.29 5.54 7.40
CA ARG A 292 -7.18 6.67 8.34
C ARG A 292 -8.52 7.36 8.69
N GLN A 293 -9.55 7.17 7.88
CA GLN A 293 -10.88 7.78 8.10
C GLN A 293 -11.84 6.86 8.87
N ARG A 294 -11.41 5.66 9.23
CA ARG A 294 -12.24 4.70 9.96
C ARG A 294 -12.44 5.20 11.40
N THR A 295 -13.69 5.25 11.83
CA THR A 295 -14.03 5.74 13.17
C THR A 295 -13.52 4.82 14.28
N GLU A 296 -13.31 3.54 13.96
CA GLU A 296 -12.78 2.52 14.84
C GLU A 296 -11.27 2.69 15.16
N LEU A 297 -10.60 3.60 14.42
CA LEU A 297 -9.16 3.91 14.58
C LEU A 297 -8.93 5.24 15.29
N LYS A 298 -9.87 5.66 16.14
CA LYS A 298 -9.74 6.85 16.98
C LYS A 298 -9.36 6.49 18.41
N ASN A 299 -8.41 7.24 18.95
CA ASN A 299 -8.10 7.24 20.38
C ASN A 299 -8.45 8.61 20.96
N ASN A 300 -9.21 8.65 22.06
CA ASN A 300 -9.66 9.91 22.70
C ASN A 300 -10.29 10.90 21.71
N GLY A 301 -11.04 10.41 20.73
CA GLY A 301 -11.72 11.21 19.71
C GLY A 301 -10.83 11.70 18.56
N MET A 302 -9.51 11.51 18.62
CA MET A 302 -8.55 11.87 17.57
C MET A 302 -8.24 10.66 16.69
N TYR A 303 -8.04 10.88 15.39
CA TYR A 303 -7.50 9.85 14.50
C TYR A 303 -6.04 9.56 14.83
N ASP A 304 -5.62 8.31 14.72
CA ASP A 304 -4.22 7.92 14.95
C ASP A 304 -3.30 8.51 13.88
N VAL A 305 -3.76 8.53 12.62
CA VAL A 305 -3.07 9.14 11.49
C VAL A 305 -3.95 10.22 10.87
N ASP A 306 -3.42 11.42 10.68
CA ASP A 306 -4.18 12.56 10.15
C ASP A 306 -4.11 12.69 8.64
N CYS A 307 -2.95 12.40 8.01
CA CYS A 307 -2.75 12.51 6.57
C CYS A 307 -1.98 11.31 6.02
N VAL A 308 -2.36 10.85 4.84
CA VAL A 308 -1.64 9.80 4.11
C VAL A 308 -1.18 10.34 2.76
N LEU A 309 0.13 10.36 2.56
CA LEU A 309 0.79 10.64 1.29
C LEU A 309 1.23 9.32 0.64
N THR A 310 1.05 9.20 -0.66
CA THR A 310 1.65 8.12 -1.43
C THR A 310 3.13 8.40 -1.73
N THR A 311 3.88 7.38 -2.16
CA THR A 311 5.27 7.57 -2.64
C THR A 311 5.33 8.61 -3.77
N ARG A 312 4.35 8.60 -4.69
CA ARG A 312 4.26 9.59 -5.78
C ARG A 312 3.95 11.01 -5.29
N GLU A 313 3.11 11.15 -4.28
CA GLU A 313 2.79 12.45 -3.67
C GLU A 313 4.01 13.02 -2.96
N LEU A 314 4.74 12.21 -2.19
CA LEU A 314 6.00 12.65 -1.59
C LEU A 314 7.00 13.11 -2.66
N ALA A 315 7.16 12.35 -3.75
CA ALA A 315 8.04 12.76 -4.85
C ALA A 315 7.61 14.09 -5.47
N ARG A 316 6.30 14.35 -5.61
CA ARG A 316 5.79 15.66 -6.07
C ARG A 316 6.14 16.78 -5.11
N MET A 317 5.97 16.60 -3.81
CA MET A 317 6.32 17.61 -2.79
C MET A 317 7.82 17.93 -2.82
N ILE A 318 8.68 16.91 -2.95
CA ILE A 318 10.14 17.09 -3.07
C ILE A 318 10.49 17.91 -4.32
N LYS A 319 9.86 17.61 -5.47
CA LYS A 319 10.04 18.36 -6.73
C LYS A 319 9.50 19.80 -6.61
N GLN A 320 8.35 20.00 -5.99
CA GLN A 320 7.76 21.32 -5.74
C GLN A 320 8.65 22.21 -4.85
N ALA A 321 9.33 21.61 -3.88
CA ALA A 321 10.29 22.30 -3.01
C ALA A 321 11.64 22.53 -3.68
N ASN A 322 11.81 22.17 -4.95
CA ASN A 322 13.07 22.26 -5.69
C ASN A 322 14.26 21.59 -4.97
N ILE A 323 14.02 20.43 -4.35
CA ILE A 323 15.05 19.67 -3.65
C ILE A 323 15.75 18.74 -4.64
N GLU A 324 17.05 18.90 -4.82
CA GLU A 324 17.91 18.04 -5.64
C GLU A 324 18.14 16.70 -4.93
N PHE A 325 17.18 15.77 -5.09
CA PHE A 325 17.08 14.54 -4.32
C PHE A 325 18.34 13.65 -4.42
N GLU A 326 18.92 13.53 -5.61
CA GLU A 326 20.09 12.69 -5.83
C GLU A 326 21.35 13.20 -5.11
N GLN A 327 21.43 14.51 -4.84
CA GLN A 327 22.57 15.16 -4.20
C GLN A 327 22.42 15.23 -2.67
N LEU A 328 21.30 14.78 -2.10
CA LEU A 328 21.09 14.81 -0.67
C LEU A 328 22.09 13.91 0.06
N GLU A 329 22.62 14.43 1.17
CA GLU A 329 23.34 13.62 2.16
C GLU A 329 22.38 12.65 2.83
N GLU A 330 22.86 11.47 3.15
CA GLU A 330 22.08 10.49 3.90
C GLU A 330 22.00 10.87 5.38
N LYS A 331 20.80 10.76 5.96
CA LYS A 331 20.54 11.00 7.38
C LYS A 331 19.74 9.84 7.96
N GLU A 332 19.93 9.61 9.25
CA GLU A 332 19.18 8.62 10.01
C GLU A 332 17.80 9.16 10.43
N PHE A 333 16.86 8.29 10.71
CA PHE A 333 15.59 8.64 11.35
C PHE A 333 15.82 9.27 12.73
N ASP A 334 14.80 9.96 13.25
CA ASP A 334 14.89 10.56 14.57
C ASP A 334 14.78 9.48 15.66
N SER A 335 15.72 9.52 16.61
CA SER A 335 15.72 8.64 17.79
C SER A 335 14.75 9.18 18.88
N PRO A 336 14.20 8.31 19.75
CA PRO A 336 14.40 6.87 19.79
C PRO A 336 13.44 6.06 18.90
N MET A 337 12.32 6.63 18.48
CA MET A 337 11.24 5.90 17.79
C MET A 337 11.49 5.64 16.30
N GLY A 338 12.65 6.01 15.77
CA GLY A 338 13.08 5.67 14.40
C GLY A 338 13.92 4.40 14.31
N GLU A 339 14.19 3.74 15.43
CA GLU A 339 14.96 2.51 15.48
C GLU A 339 14.06 1.30 15.28
N ALA A 340 14.37 0.50 14.24
CA ALA A 340 13.54 -0.63 13.83
C ALA A 340 14.38 -1.82 13.39
N THR A 341 13.74 -2.99 13.25
CA THR A 341 14.41 -4.24 12.91
C THR A 341 14.36 -4.56 11.41
N GLY A 342 15.22 -5.49 10.98
CA GLY A 342 15.15 -6.06 9.64
C GLY A 342 13.85 -6.84 9.39
N ALA A 343 13.30 -7.49 10.43
CA ALA A 343 11.99 -8.15 10.35
C ALA A 343 10.88 -7.18 9.91
N ALA A 344 10.86 -5.98 10.47
CA ALA A 344 9.90 -4.94 10.09
C ALA A 344 10.11 -4.44 8.64
N ALA A 345 11.35 -4.40 8.17
CA ALA A 345 11.65 -3.98 6.81
C ALA A 345 10.98 -4.89 5.78
N ILE A 346 11.02 -6.22 5.95
CA ILE A 346 10.44 -7.17 4.99
C ILE A 346 8.92 -7.16 4.91
N PHE A 347 8.19 -6.46 5.79
CA PHE A 347 6.73 -6.24 5.68
C PHE A 347 6.30 -5.70 4.31
N GLY A 348 7.20 -5.01 3.62
CA GLY A 348 6.94 -4.50 2.27
C GLY A 348 6.74 -5.57 1.21
N VAL A 349 7.18 -6.81 1.44
CA VAL A 349 7.14 -7.94 0.49
C VAL A 349 6.09 -8.96 0.92
N THR A 350 5.44 -9.63 -0.04
CA THR A 350 4.54 -10.74 0.27
C THR A 350 5.29 -11.91 0.93
N GLY A 351 4.80 -12.38 2.06
CA GLY A 351 5.44 -13.37 2.92
C GLY A 351 6.29 -12.74 4.02
N GLY A 352 6.54 -11.43 3.96
CA GLY A 352 7.40 -10.75 4.92
C GLY A 352 6.78 -10.57 6.29
N VAL A 353 5.46 -10.33 6.39
CA VAL A 353 4.75 -10.28 7.68
C VAL A 353 4.77 -11.65 8.33
N MET A 354 4.44 -12.69 7.55
CA MET A 354 4.49 -14.09 8.01
C MET A 354 5.89 -14.47 8.50
N GLU A 355 6.93 -14.14 7.73
CA GLU A 355 8.31 -14.44 8.10
C GLU A 355 8.73 -13.71 9.39
N ALA A 356 8.40 -12.42 9.52
CA ALA A 356 8.67 -11.64 10.72
C ALA A 356 7.94 -12.21 11.96
N ALA A 357 6.67 -12.61 11.80
CA ALA A 357 5.90 -13.24 12.85
C ALA A 357 6.51 -14.59 13.28
N LEU A 358 6.85 -15.45 12.32
CA LEU A 358 7.44 -16.75 12.60
C LEU A 358 8.79 -16.65 13.33
N ARG A 359 9.63 -15.67 13.00
CA ARG A 359 10.89 -15.40 13.69
C ARG A 359 10.67 -15.14 15.18
N SER A 360 9.68 -14.32 15.55
CA SER A 360 9.41 -13.97 16.94
C SER A 360 8.57 -15.03 17.66
N VAL A 361 7.50 -15.54 17.03
CA VAL A 361 6.60 -16.53 17.63
C VAL A 361 7.34 -17.83 17.95
N SER A 362 8.24 -18.27 17.06
CA SER A 362 9.03 -19.49 17.31
C SER A 362 9.84 -19.37 18.59
N GLU A 363 10.61 -18.30 18.76
CA GLU A 363 11.45 -18.10 19.94
C GLU A 363 10.62 -17.87 21.23
N ILE A 364 9.50 -17.16 21.13
CA ILE A 364 8.59 -16.95 22.28
C ILE A 364 7.99 -18.29 22.75
N LEU A 365 7.62 -19.17 21.80
CA LEU A 365 7.02 -20.48 22.15
C LEU A 365 8.03 -21.52 22.64
N THR A 366 9.24 -21.51 22.10
CA THR A 366 10.25 -22.55 22.41
C THR A 366 11.19 -22.12 23.51
N GLY A 367 11.42 -20.81 23.69
CA GLY A 367 12.47 -20.27 24.52
C GLY A 367 13.89 -20.50 23.95
N GLU A 368 13.98 -21.00 22.73
CA GLU A 368 15.24 -21.34 22.06
C GLU A 368 15.49 -20.41 20.87
N GLU A 369 16.74 -19.98 20.70
CA GLU A 369 17.14 -19.16 19.55
C GLU A 369 17.04 -19.95 18.24
N LEU A 370 16.50 -19.31 17.21
CA LEU A 370 16.40 -19.92 15.88
C LEU A 370 17.78 -20.06 15.21
N GLU A 371 18.16 -21.30 14.85
CA GLU A 371 19.35 -21.54 14.04
C GLU A 371 19.27 -20.89 12.65
N LYS A 372 18.06 -20.83 12.08
CA LYS A 372 17.76 -20.20 10.78
C LYS A 372 16.59 -19.26 10.92
N ILE A 373 16.83 -17.98 10.69
CA ILE A 373 15.81 -16.93 10.77
C ILE A 373 15.08 -16.70 9.43
N GLU A 374 15.47 -17.36 8.37
CA GLU A 374 14.91 -17.20 7.03
C GLU A 374 14.00 -18.35 6.66
N PHE A 375 12.74 -18.05 6.43
CA PHE A 375 11.72 -19.02 6.01
C PHE A 375 11.53 -18.94 4.48
N LYS A 376 12.46 -19.54 3.72
CA LYS A 376 12.47 -19.47 2.25
C LYS A 376 11.24 -20.08 1.60
N GLU A 377 10.55 -20.99 2.26
CA GLU A 377 9.36 -21.68 1.81
C GLU A 377 8.18 -20.72 1.57
N ILE A 378 8.15 -19.61 2.29
CA ILE A 378 7.09 -18.58 2.16
C ILE A 378 7.55 -17.37 1.35
N ARG A 379 8.80 -17.31 0.91
CA ARG A 379 9.31 -16.29 -0.01
C ARG A 379 8.94 -16.62 -1.46
N GLY A 380 9.02 -15.64 -2.36
CA GLY A 380 8.86 -15.84 -3.81
C GLY A 380 7.59 -15.22 -4.39
N GLU A 381 7.39 -15.48 -5.67
CA GLU A 381 6.44 -14.72 -6.51
C GLU A 381 5.11 -15.43 -6.74
N GLN A 382 4.93 -16.66 -6.28
CA GLN A 382 3.69 -17.40 -6.43
C GLN A 382 2.54 -16.69 -5.73
N GLY A 383 1.36 -16.67 -6.36
CA GLY A 383 0.18 -16.00 -5.84
C GLY A 383 -0.34 -16.54 -4.51
N ILE A 384 -0.20 -17.85 -4.29
CA ILE A 384 -0.49 -18.55 -3.03
C ILE A 384 0.68 -19.48 -2.73
N LYS A 385 1.21 -19.40 -1.52
CA LYS A 385 2.27 -20.25 -1.00
C LYS A 385 1.78 -20.93 0.27
N ARG A 386 2.15 -22.17 0.47
CA ARG A 386 1.80 -22.96 1.65
C ARG A 386 3.07 -23.59 2.22
N ALA A 387 3.20 -23.55 3.53
CA ALA A 387 4.30 -24.19 4.23
C ALA A 387 3.80 -24.90 5.49
N SER A 388 4.48 -25.96 5.88
CA SER A 388 4.32 -26.62 7.17
C SER A 388 5.62 -26.43 7.94
N LEU A 389 5.51 -25.90 9.14
CA LEU A 389 6.64 -25.49 9.97
C LEU A 389 6.49 -26.14 11.35
N LYS A 390 7.59 -26.58 11.91
CA LYS A 390 7.62 -27.08 13.27
C LYS A 390 8.02 -25.94 14.21
N LEU A 391 7.10 -25.55 15.10
CA LEU A 391 7.34 -24.56 16.14
C LEU A 391 7.28 -25.24 17.51
N GLY A 392 8.43 -25.59 18.06
CA GLY A 392 8.53 -26.47 19.22
C GLY A 392 7.97 -27.85 18.90
N GLU A 393 7.01 -28.30 19.68
CA GLU A 393 6.31 -29.59 19.47
C GLU A 393 5.11 -29.49 18.52
N ARG A 394 4.74 -28.28 18.05
CA ARG A 394 3.55 -28.04 17.23
C ARG A 394 3.89 -28.00 15.75
N ASP A 395 3.12 -28.71 14.94
CA ASP A 395 3.15 -28.58 13.49
C ASP A 395 2.16 -27.50 13.06
N ILE A 396 2.68 -26.37 12.56
CA ILE A 396 1.90 -25.21 12.13
C ILE A 396 1.93 -25.11 10.62
N LYS A 397 0.74 -25.12 10.01
CA LYS A 397 0.59 -24.87 8.58
C LYS A 397 0.24 -23.40 8.36
N VAL A 398 0.95 -22.77 7.44
CA VAL A 398 0.78 -21.35 7.11
C VAL A 398 0.51 -21.16 5.63
N VAL A 399 -0.21 -20.07 5.33
CA VAL A 399 -0.53 -19.68 3.95
C VAL A 399 -0.18 -18.21 3.75
N VAL A 400 0.47 -17.92 2.63
CA VAL A 400 0.72 -16.55 2.17
C VAL A 400 0.03 -16.35 0.83
N ALA A 401 -0.83 -15.34 0.73
CA ALA A 401 -1.52 -15.00 -0.50
C ALA A 401 -1.40 -13.51 -0.82
N HIS A 402 -1.24 -13.17 -2.10
CA HIS A 402 -1.25 -11.80 -2.56
C HIS A 402 -2.15 -11.60 -3.79
N GLY A 403 -2.78 -10.42 -3.87
CA GLY A 403 -3.86 -10.14 -4.81
C GLY A 403 -5.19 -10.72 -4.32
N LEU A 404 -6.25 -9.92 -4.40
CA LEU A 404 -7.55 -10.30 -3.83
C LEU A 404 -8.21 -11.49 -4.53
N GLY A 405 -7.84 -11.77 -5.79
CA GLY A 405 -8.28 -12.99 -6.47
C GLY A 405 -7.75 -14.26 -5.81
N ASN A 406 -6.52 -14.25 -5.31
CA ASN A 406 -5.94 -15.36 -4.54
C ASN A 406 -6.52 -15.40 -3.12
N ALA A 407 -6.74 -14.23 -2.51
CA ALA A 407 -7.45 -14.13 -1.23
C ALA A 407 -8.84 -14.76 -1.29
N GLN A 408 -9.58 -14.58 -2.40
CA GLN A 408 -10.86 -15.23 -2.62
C GLN A 408 -10.74 -16.76 -2.53
N THR A 409 -9.72 -17.34 -3.14
CA THR A 409 -9.49 -18.80 -3.07
C THR A 409 -9.34 -19.28 -1.63
N ILE A 410 -8.55 -18.55 -0.82
CA ILE A 410 -8.38 -18.88 0.61
C ILE A 410 -9.70 -18.75 1.37
N MET A 411 -10.48 -17.71 1.10
CA MET A 411 -11.79 -17.53 1.75
C MET A 411 -12.79 -18.63 1.40
N GLU A 412 -12.79 -19.12 0.16
CA GLU A 412 -13.63 -20.24 -0.25
C GLU A 412 -13.18 -21.56 0.39
N GLU A 413 -11.88 -21.77 0.61
CA GLU A 413 -11.36 -22.92 1.36
C GLU A 413 -11.83 -22.87 2.82
N ILE A 414 -11.74 -21.71 3.49
CA ILE A 414 -12.22 -21.52 4.87
C ILE A 414 -13.73 -21.81 4.94
N LYS A 415 -14.51 -21.21 4.03
CA LYS A 415 -15.96 -21.35 3.99
C LYS A 415 -16.41 -22.79 3.74
N SER A 416 -15.67 -23.55 2.93
CA SER A 416 -15.98 -24.96 2.63
C SER A 416 -15.45 -25.94 3.68
N GLY A 417 -14.80 -25.47 4.75
CA GLY A 417 -14.21 -26.32 5.80
C GLY A 417 -12.98 -27.10 5.34
N LYS A 418 -12.36 -26.72 4.23
CA LYS A 418 -11.14 -27.35 3.68
C LYS A 418 -9.84 -26.74 4.22
N ALA A 419 -9.92 -25.64 4.96
CA ALA A 419 -8.78 -24.97 5.55
C ALA A 419 -8.18 -25.87 6.66
N ASP A 420 -6.93 -26.26 6.48
CA ASP A 420 -6.16 -27.07 7.44
C ASP A 420 -4.92 -26.35 7.98
N TYR A 421 -4.90 -25.01 7.84
CA TYR A 421 -3.82 -24.11 8.23
C TYR A 421 -4.25 -23.21 9.39
N GLN A 422 -3.28 -22.75 10.18
CA GLN A 422 -3.51 -21.97 11.40
C GLN A 422 -3.26 -20.49 11.21
N PHE A 423 -2.34 -20.09 10.31
CA PHE A 423 -2.01 -18.68 10.11
C PHE A 423 -1.96 -18.32 8.62
N VAL A 424 -2.53 -17.17 8.28
CA VAL A 424 -2.68 -16.72 6.89
C VAL A 424 -2.23 -15.25 6.76
N GLU A 425 -1.27 -14.99 5.88
CA GLU A 425 -0.97 -13.63 5.43
C GLU A 425 -1.71 -13.34 4.14
N ILE A 426 -2.43 -12.20 4.08
CA ILE A 426 -3.07 -11.71 2.85
C ILE A 426 -2.65 -10.28 2.54
N MET A 427 -2.02 -10.08 1.38
CA MET A 427 -1.71 -8.78 0.80
C MET A 427 -2.67 -8.47 -0.36
N ALA A 428 -3.39 -7.34 -0.30
CA ALA A 428 -4.31 -6.93 -1.37
C ALA A 428 -3.61 -6.70 -2.72
N CYS A 429 -2.37 -6.21 -2.69
CA CYS A 429 -1.61 -5.92 -3.90
C CYS A 429 -0.80 -7.13 -4.37
N PRO A 430 -0.76 -7.44 -5.68
CA PRO A 430 0.10 -8.49 -6.23
C PRO A 430 1.58 -8.22 -5.94
N GLY A 431 2.22 -9.08 -5.14
CA GLY A 431 3.63 -8.95 -4.72
C GLY A 431 3.85 -8.20 -3.40
N GLY A 432 2.79 -7.69 -2.76
CA GLY A 432 2.87 -6.94 -1.50
C GLY A 432 2.95 -5.42 -1.68
N CYS A 433 3.35 -4.72 -0.61
CA CYS A 433 3.39 -3.26 -0.57
C CYS A 433 4.41 -2.63 -1.53
N ILE A 434 5.46 -3.35 -1.91
CA ILE A 434 6.41 -2.92 -2.95
C ILE A 434 5.74 -2.67 -4.32
N MET A 435 4.55 -3.23 -4.56
CA MET A 435 3.70 -3.04 -5.73
C MET A 435 2.38 -2.36 -5.39
N GLY A 436 2.35 -1.62 -4.30
CA GLY A 436 1.18 -0.87 -3.84
C GLY A 436 0.72 0.18 -4.85
N GLY A 437 -0.59 0.47 -4.87
CA GLY A 437 -1.20 1.41 -5.82
C GLY A 437 -0.69 2.86 -5.72
N GLY A 438 0.08 3.21 -4.67
CA GLY A 438 0.74 4.51 -4.48
C GLY A 438 2.22 4.56 -4.90
N GLN A 439 2.79 3.45 -5.36
CA GLN A 439 4.17 3.36 -5.83
C GLN A 439 4.37 4.01 -7.22
N PRO A 440 5.63 4.35 -7.59
CA PRO A 440 5.96 4.87 -8.92
C PRO A 440 5.43 3.99 -10.05
N ILE A 441 4.71 4.60 -11.01
CA ILE A 441 4.10 3.88 -12.14
C ILE A 441 5.13 3.69 -13.24
N LYS A 442 5.37 2.45 -13.61
CA LYS A 442 6.26 2.10 -14.73
C LYS A 442 5.45 1.83 -15.99
N ASN A 443 5.89 2.38 -17.11
CA ASN A 443 5.25 2.13 -18.40
C ASN A 443 5.41 0.66 -18.84
N SER A 444 4.60 0.25 -19.82
CA SER A 444 4.58 -1.14 -20.30
C SER A 444 5.93 -1.61 -20.90
N LYS A 445 6.74 -0.71 -21.46
CA LYS A 445 8.07 -1.04 -21.98
C LYS A 445 9.01 -1.45 -20.84
N ILE A 446 9.07 -0.70 -19.76
CA ILE A 446 9.90 -1.02 -18.58
C ILE A 446 9.44 -2.33 -17.96
N ARG A 447 8.13 -2.50 -17.74
CA ARG A 447 7.57 -3.74 -17.17
C ARG A 447 7.78 -4.98 -18.05
N GLY A 448 7.92 -4.81 -19.36
CA GLY A 448 8.23 -5.90 -20.29
C GLY A 448 9.72 -6.29 -20.34
N THR A 449 10.62 -5.47 -19.78
CA THR A 449 12.07 -5.70 -19.82
C THR A 449 12.71 -5.89 -18.45
N ILE A 450 12.08 -5.38 -17.39
CA ILE A 450 12.60 -5.42 -16.01
C ILE A 450 11.50 -5.96 -15.10
N ASP A 451 11.83 -6.95 -14.30
CA ASP A 451 10.98 -7.39 -13.21
C ASP A 451 11.09 -6.40 -12.03
N VAL A 452 10.19 -5.42 -12.04
CA VAL A 452 10.12 -4.34 -11.03
C VAL A 452 9.90 -4.91 -9.63
N ARG A 453 9.01 -5.92 -9.51
CA ARG A 453 8.68 -6.55 -8.23
C ARG A 453 9.91 -7.23 -7.62
N ARG A 454 10.58 -8.03 -8.42
CA ARG A 454 11.78 -8.74 -7.99
C ARG A 454 12.87 -7.77 -7.53
N LYS A 455 13.14 -6.70 -8.29
CA LYS A 455 14.18 -5.71 -7.94
C LYS A 455 13.88 -5.00 -6.61
N ARG A 456 12.63 -4.61 -6.38
CA ARG A 456 12.23 -3.99 -5.12
C ARG A 456 12.26 -4.99 -3.96
N ALA A 457 11.87 -6.26 -4.19
CA ALA A 457 11.94 -7.31 -3.17
C ALA A 457 13.38 -7.64 -2.77
N GLU A 458 14.29 -7.79 -3.74
CA GLU A 458 15.73 -8.00 -3.50
C GLU A 458 16.30 -6.89 -2.60
N ALA A 459 15.92 -5.63 -2.86
CA ALA A 459 16.36 -4.51 -2.04
C ALA A 459 15.82 -4.58 -0.60
N MET A 460 14.55 -4.97 -0.40
CA MET A 460 13.96 -5.13 0.94
C MET A 460 14.68 -6.23 1.74
N TYR A 461 14.91 -7.38 1.13
CA TYR A 461 15.66 -8.48 1.80
C TYR A 461 17.10 -8.07 2.10
N SER A 462 17.75 -7.31 1.22
CA SER A 462 19.10 -6.78 1.49
C SER A 462 19.14 -5.80 2.66
N ILE A 463 18.06 -5.05 2.92
CA ILE A 463 17.94 -4.20 4.11
C ILE A 463 17.87 -5.07 5.37
N ASP A 464 17.04 -6.12 5.37
CA ASP A 464 16.94 -7.06 6.48
C ASP A 464 18.28 -7.74 6.77
N GLU A 465 18.94 -8.28 5.74
CA GLU A 465 20.22 -8.97 5.88
C GLU A 465 21.34 -8.09 6.51
N LYS A 466 21.30 -6.78 6.22
CA LYS A 466 22.27 -5.81 6.76
C LYS A 466 21.88 -5.25 8.11
N SER A 467 20.66 -5.50 8.59
CA SER A 467 20.19 -5.00 9.86
C SER A 467 20.87 -5.70 11.02
N LYS A 468 21.27 -4.93 12.05
CA LYS A 468 21.87 -5.47 13.27
C LYS A 468 20.90 -6.33 14.07
N ILE A 469 19.63 -5.91 14.11
CA ILE A 469 18.55 -6.60 14.79
C ILE A 469 17.59 -7.08 13.71
N ARG A 470 17.30 -8.37 13.66
CA ARG A 470 16.49 -9.01 12.61
C ARG A 470 15.21 -9.66 13.13
N LYS A 471 14.91 -9.49 14.41
CA LYS A 471 13.74 -10.04 15.09
C LYS A 471 13.03 -8.92 15.83
N SER A 472 11.71 -8.82 15.69
CA SER A 472 10.93 -7.71 16.25
C SER A 472 10.96 -7.66 17.79
N HIS A 473 10.91 -8.82 18.46
CA HIS A 473 10.94 -8.91 19.93
C HIS A 473 12.31 -8.51 20.55
N GLU A 474 13.35 -8.37 19.74
CA GLU A 474 14.66 -7.90 20.19
C GLU A 474 14.79 -6.37 20.14
N ASN A 475 13.86 -5.66 19.49
CA ASN A 475 13.89 -4.20 19.39
C ASN A 475 13.93 -3.53 20.78
N PRO A 476 15.00 -2.78 21.14
CA PRO A 476 15.13 -2.18 22.46
C PRO A 476 14.06 -1.11 22.74
N ILE A 477 13.64 -0.35 21.71
CA ILE A 477 12.61 0.68 21.85
C ILE A 477 11.25 0.05 22.12
N LEU A 478 10.96 -1.07 21.47
CA LEU A 478 9.77 -1.84 21.75
C LEU A 478 9.72 -2.26 23.23
N LYS A 479 10.80 -2.89 23.71
CA LYS A 479 10.92 -3.32 25.13
C LYS A 479 10.75 -2.15 26.09
N GLN A 480 11.35 -1.01 25.77
CA GLN A 480 11.24 0.19 26.59
C GLN A 480 9.79 0.68 26.65
N ILE A 481 9.09 0.82 25.51
CA ILE A 481 7.72 1.34 25.46
C ILE A 481 6.75 0.39 26.18
N TYR A 482 6.93 -0.93 26.04
CA TYR A 482 6.13 -1.89 26.83
C TYR A 482 6.38 -1.73 28.33
N SER A 483 7.62 -1.66 28.77
CA SER A 483 7.94 -1.55 30.19
C SER A 483 7.52 -0.23 30.83
N GLU A 484 7.62 0.89 30.10
CA GLU A 484 7.33 2.23 30.63
C GLU A 484 5.86 2.63 30.50
N TYR A 485 5.15 2.12 29.48
CA TYR A 485 3.85 2.68 29.09
C TYR A 485 2.73 1.68 28.83
N ILE A 486 2.96 0.69 27.95
CA ILE A 486 1.90 -0.23 27.49
C ILE A 486 1.65 -1.37 28.50
N GLY A 487 2.69 -1.87 29.14
CA GLY A 487 2.67 -3.04 30.01
C GLY A 487 3.15 -4.30 29.30
N VAL A 488 2.23 -5.19 28.96
CA VAL A 488 2.54 -6.46 28.27
C VAL A 488 1.80 -6.56 26.94
N PRO A 489 2.35 -7.27 25.95
CA PRO A 489 1.63 -7.55 24.70
C PRO A 489 0.30 -8.26 24.99
N GLY A 490 -0.76 -7.86 24.29
CA GLY A 490 -2.13 -8.36 24.51
C GLY A 490 -2.76 -7.90 25.84
N GLY A 491 -2.10 -7.01 26.61
CA GLY A 491 -2.64 -6.45 27.83
C GLY A 491 -3.72 -5.39 27.59
N HIS A 492 -4.37 -4.93 28.67
CA HIS A 492 -5.50 -3.99 28.58
C HIS A 492 -5.16 -2.73 27.78
N LYS A 493 -4.04 -2.06 28.12
CA LYS A 493 -3.61 -0.83 27.44
C LYS A 493 -3.14 -1.08 26.00
N ALA A 494 -2.56 -2.24 25.72
CA ALA A 494 -2.24 -2.67 24.36
C ALA A 494 -3.52 -2.80 23.53
N HIS A 495 -4.55 -3.46 24.06
CA HIS A 495 -5.85 -3.57 23.37
C HIS A 495 -6.50 -2.21 23.13
N GLU A 496 -6.44 -1.29 24.07
CA GLU A 496 -6.99 0.06 23.93
C GLU A 496 -6.30 0.84 22.79
N LEU A 497 -4.98 0.79 22.70
CA LEU A 497 -4.19 1.64 21.79
C LEU A 497 -3.90 0.99 20.46
N LEU A 498 -3.62 -0.33 20.45
CA LEU A 498 -3.02 -1.03 19.30
C LEU A 498 -3.99 -1.99 18.60
N HIS A 499 -5.18 -2.23 19.16
CA HIS A 499 -6.18 -3.09 18.55
C HIS A 499 -7.40 -2.32 18.05
N THR A 500 -8.20 -2.96 17.22
CA THR A 500 -9.40 -2.39 16.60
C THR A 500 -10.46 -3.47 16.38
N THR A 501 -11.61 -3.05 15.92
CA THR A 501 -12.72 -3.92 15.54
C THR A 501 -13.09 -3.75 14.07
N TYR A 502 -13.72 -4.76 13.51
CA TYR A 502 -14.20 -4.75 12.12
C TYR A 502 -15.69 -5.03 12.11
N SER A 503 -16.36 -4.46 11.12
CA SER A 503 -17.82 -4.60 10.98
C SER A 503 -18.19 -4.86 9.53
N ARG A 504 -19.32 -5.55 9.35
CA ARG A 504 -19.90 -5.72 8.01
C ARG A 504 -20.07 -4.38 7.31
N LYS A 505 -19.67 -4.32 6.05
CA LYS A 505 -19.90 -3.17 5.15
C LYS A 505 -20.78 -3.64 3.98
N GLU A 506 -21.69 -2.81 3.56
CA GLU A 506 -22.51 -3.09 2.37
C GLU A 506 -21.62 -3.00 1.11
N LYS A 507 -21.89 -3.89 0.13
CA LYS A 507 -21.20 -3.88 -1.16
C LYS A 507 -21.59 -2.67 -2.01
N TYR A 508 -22.83 -2.25 -1.86
CA TYR A 508 -23.42 -1.16 -2.64
C TYR A 508 -24.28 -0.30 -1.72
N ASN A 509 -24.05 1.01 -1.75
CA ASN A 509 -24.83 2.05 -1.05
C ASN A 509 -25.56 2.91 -2.09
N ILE A 510 -26.34 2.26 -2.97
CA ILE A 510 -27.06 2.86 -4.10
C ILE A 510 -28.56 2.77 -3.91
#